data_ed20b5ba0fbf839211cfc91272d50ead
#
_entry.id   ed20b5ba0fbf839211cfc91272d50ead
#
_cell.length_a   1.000
_cell.length_b   1.000
_cell.length_c   1.000
_cell.angle_alpha   90.00
_cell.angle_beta   90.00
_cell.angle_gamma   90.00
#
_symmetry.space_group_name_H-M   'P 1'
#
loop_
_entity.id
_entity.type
_entity.pdbx_description
1 polymer ?
#
loop_
_entity_poly.entity_id
_entity_poly.type
_entity_poly.pdbx_seq_one_letter_code
_entity_poly.pdbx_strand_id
1 'polypeptide(L)'
;MHELSLAQGILQVALKAAQQGGAERIMTVYVKTGAFSGVVPSYLDECFTLMSKGTPAEGATLEVEEVPVVVRCLECERESQIERADACCPHCGSSQIRMVHGRECFVDRIEAE
;
A
#
# COMPACT_ATOMS: atom_id res chain seq x y z
N MET A 1 10.08 2.61 -8.66
CA MET A 1 8.83 3.13 -8.07
C MET A 1 9.05 4.56 -7.62
N HIS A 2 8.11 5.40 -7.90
CA HIS A 2 8.25 6.83 -7.61
C HIS A 2 7.42 7.20 -6.39
N GLU A 3 8.06 7.22 -5.23
CA GLU A 3 7.38 7.55 -3.97
C GLU A 3 6.69 8.91 -4.00
N LEU A 4 7.26 9.86 -4.73
CA LEU A 4 6.65 11.19 -4.85
C LEU A 4 5.28 11.13 -5.54
N SER A 5 5.19 10.39 -6.65
CA SER A 5 3.93 10.21 -7.37
C SER A 5 2.92 9.43 -6.53
N LEU A 6 3.38 8.41 -5.82
CA LEU A 6 2.53 7.64 -4.92
C LEU A 6 2.01 8.50 -3.78
N ALA A 7 2.88 9.30 -3.17
CA ALA A 7 2.49 10.19 -2.08
C ALA A 7 1.43 11.18 -2.55
N GLN A 8 1.58 11.70 -3.77
CA GLN A 8 0.59 12.61 -4.36
C GLN A 8 -0.77 11.93 -4.51
N GLY A 9 -0.78 10.71 -5.05
CA GLY A 9 -2.01 9.95 -5.21
C GLY A 9 -2.67 9.61 -3.87
N ILE A 10 -1.87 9.22 -2.88
CA ILE A 10 -2.35 8.93 -1.53
C ILE A 10 -2.97 10.19 -0.92
N LEU A 11 -2.30 11.32 -1.03
CA LEU A 11 -2.79 12.58 -0.50
C LEU A 11 -4.13 12.96 -1.14
N GLN A 12 -4.24 12.84 -2.46
CA GLN A 12 -5.48 13.17 -3.17
C GLN A 12 -6.64 12.28 -2.72
N VAL A 13 -6.41 10.99 -2.58
CA VAL A 13 -7.44 10.05 -2.10
C VAL A 13 -7.85 10.40 -0.67
N ALA A 14 -6.89 10.68 0.19
CA ALA A 14 -7.16 11.02 1.59
C ALA A 14 -7.94 12.33 1.71
N LEU A 15 -7.56 13.36 0.95
CA LEU A 15 -8.25 14.65 0.96
C LEU A 15 -9.68 14.51 0.46
N LYS A 16 -9.90 13.74 -0.58
CA LYS A 16 -11.24 13.48 -1.11
C LYS A 16 -12.11 12.75 -0.11
N ALA A 17 -11.56 11.73 0.55
CA ALA A 17 -12.28 10.95 1.55
C ALA A 17 -12.68 11.84 2.74
N ALA A 18 -11.77 12.70 3.20
CA ALA A 18 -12.06 13.63 4.29
C ALA A 18 -13.16 14.62 3.90
N GLN A 19 -13.10 15.15 2.69
CA GLN A 19 -14.11 16.10 2.19
C GLN A 19 -15.49 15.43 2.12
N GLN A 20 -15.54 14.21 1.61
CA GLN A 20 -16.81 13.46 1.51
C GLN A 20 -17.40 13.14 2.88
N GLY A 21 -16.55 12.92 3.88
CA GLY A 21 -16.98 12.67 5.25
C GLY A 21 -17.25 13.92 6.06
N GLY A 22 -17.09 15.10 5.48
CA GLY A 22 -17.30 16.36 6.19
C GLY A 22 -16.21 16.69 7.21
N ALA A 23 -15.04 16.06 7.12
CA ALA A 23 -13.94 16.30 8.02
C ALA A 23 -13.10 17.49 7.58
N GLU A 24 -12.59 18.24 8.55
CA GLU A 24 -11.75 19.41 8.29
C GLU A 24 -10.26 19.11 8.35
N ARG A 25 -9.89 18.04 9.05
CA ARG A 25 -8.48 17.71 9.30
C ARG A 25 -8.29 16.22 9.29
N ILE A 26 -7.19 15.78 8.67
CA ILE A 26 -6.79 14.37 8.63
C ILE A 26 -5.74 14.14 9.72
N MET A 27 -5.97 13.13 10.55
CA MET A 27 -5.07 12.77 11.65
C MET A 27 -4.12 11.66 11.22
N THR A 28 -4.63 10.63 10.56
CA THR A 28 -3.83 9.46 10.16
C THR A 28 -4.33 8.95 8.81
N VAL A 29 -3.38 8.56 7.97
CA VAL A 29 -3.67 7.89 6.70
C VAL A 29 -3.05 6.50 6.78
N TYR A 30 -3.87 5.47 6.61
CA TYR A 30 -3.43 4.07 6.63
C TYR A 30 -3.28 3.58 5.21
N VAL A 31 -2.07 3.14 4.88
CA VAL A 31 -1.69 2.70 3.53
C VAL A 31 -1.24 1.26 3.60
N LYS A 32 -1.66 0.46 2.63
CA LYS A 32 -1.16 -0.90 2.47
C LYS A 32 -0.25 -0.96 1.26
N THR A 33 0.93 -1.53 1.43
CA THR A 33 1.90 -1.72 0.36
C THR A 33 2.25 -3.20 0.25
N GLY A 34 2.33 -3.71 -0.96
CA GLY A 34 2.76 -5.08 -1.18
C GLY A 34 4.25 -5.25 -0.90
N ALA A 35 4.63 -6.44 -0.42
CA ALA A 35 6.03 -6.74 -0.12
C ALA A 35 6.95 -6.59 -1.34
N PHE A 36 6.41 -6.76 -2.55
CA PHE A 36 7.16 -6.60 -3.79
C PHE A 36 6.75 -5.35 -4.57
N SER A 37 6.18 -4.36 -3.90
CA SER A 37 5.78 -3.10 -4.55
C SER A 37 6.97 -2.24 -4.95
N GLY A 38 8.12 -2.44 -4.33
CA GLY A 38 9.28 -1.59 -4.51
C GLY A 38 9.20 -0.27 -3.75
N VAL A 39 8.14 -0.06 -2.99
CA VAL A 39 7.98 1.15 -2.19
C VAL A 39 8.88 1.09 -0.97
N VAL A 40 9.61 2.18 -0.72
CA VAL A 40 10.39 2.34 0.50
C VAL A 40 9.56 3.20 1.46
N PRO A 41 9.02 2.60 2.55
CA PRO A 41 8.08 3.31 3.42
C PRO A 41 8.60 4.63 3.98
N SER A 42 9.89 4.69 4.33
CA SER A 42 10.48 5.93 4.88
C SER A 42 10.49 7.05 3.83
N TYR A 43 10.75 6.74 2.58
CA TYR A 43 10.73 7.72 1.50
C TYR A 43 9.31 8.16 1.20
N LEU A 44 8.37 7.22 1.23
CA LEU A 44 6.97 7.54 1.03
C LEU A 44 6.49 8.51 2.09
N ASP A 45 6.85 8.26 3.35
CA ASP A 45 6.49 9.13 4.48
C ASP A 45 7.09 10.54 4.31
N GLU A 46 8.36 10.63 3.93
CA GLU A 46 9.00 11.93 3.69
C GLU A 46 8.29 12.71 2.59
N CYS A 47 7.97 12.04 1.48
CA CYS A 47 7.27 12.67 0.36
C CYS A 47 5.87 13.11 0.77
N PHE A 48 5.15 12.27 1.50
CA PHE A 48 3.81 12.59 1.99
C PHE A 48 3.83 13.80 2.93
N THR A 49 4.76 13.83 3.87
CA THR A 49 4.90 14.93 4.81
C THR A 49 5.16 16.24 4.08
N LEU A 50 6.05 16.21 3.09
CA LEU A 50 6.39 17.38 2.31
C LEU A 50 5.18 17.90 1.51
N MET A 51 4.46 16.99 0.85
CA MET A 51 3.35 17.36 -0.02
C MET A 51 2.09 17.75 0.73
N SER A 52 1.93 17.30 1.97
CA SER A 52 0.74 17.62 2.76
C SER A 52 0.78 18.99 3.41
N LYS A 53 1.89 19.71 3.35
CA LYS A 53 2.01 21.07 3.88
C LYS A 53 1.00 22.00 3.21
N GLY A 54 0.30 22.78 4.02
CA GLY A 54 -0.73 23.69 3.53
C GLY A 54 -2.06 23.02 3.18
N THR A 55 -2.21 21.75 3.50
CA THR A 55 -3.44 20.99 3.25
C THR A 55 -4.05 20.51 4.57
N PRO A 56 -5.31 20.05 4.56
CA PRO A 56 -5.91 19.45 5.76
C PRO A 56 -5.16 18.21 6.28
N ALA A 57 -4.23 17.66 5.51
CA ALA A 57 -3.41 16.51 5.92
C ALA A 57 -2.09 16.92 6.55
N GLU A 58 -1.81 18.22 6.68
CA GLU A 58 -0.56 18.67 7.29
C GLU A 58 -0.47 18.16 8.73
N GLY A 59 0.66 17.53 9.07
CA GLY A 59 0.87 16.93 10.37
C GLY A 59 0.27 15.54 10.54
N ALA A 60 -0.44 15.02 9.55
CA ALA A 60 -1.01 13.69 9.62
C ALA A 60 0.10 12.62 9.65
N THR A 61 -0.19 11.55 10.40
CA THR A 61 0.70 10.39 10.43
C THR A 61 0.38 9.49 9.25
N LEU A 62 1.40 9.00 8.58
CA LEU A 62 1.25 7.98 7.54
C LEU A 62 1.63 6.62 8.14
N GLU A 63 0.65 5.74 8.26
CA GLU A 63 0.86 4.39 8.76
C GLU A 63 0.90 3.44 7.56
N VAL A 64 2.05 2.80 7.35
CA VAL A 64 2.26 1.89 6.23
C VAL A 64 2.29 0.47 6.74
N GLU A 65 1.37 -0.35 6.25
CA GLU A 65 1.32 -1.77 6.54
C GLU A 65 1.75 -2.54 5.30
N GLU A 66 2.73 -3.42 5.46
CA GLU A 66 3.17 -4.27 4.36
C GLU A 66 2.25 -5.49 4.26
N VAL A 67 1.72 -5.74 3.06
CA VAL A 67 0.93 -6.95 2.82
C VAL A 67 1.82 -8.02 2.18
N PRO A 68 1.62 -9.28 2.58
CA PRO A 68 2.47 -10.37 2.08
C PRO A 68 2.20 -10.68 0.61
N VAL A 69 3.15 -11.36 0.00
CA VAL A 69 3.01 -11.87 -1.36
C VAL A 69 2.15 -13.11 -1.32
N VAL A 70 1.11 -13.13 -2.13
CA VAL A 70 0.23 -14.28 -2.31
C VAL A 70 0.29 -14.69 -3.78
N VAL A 71 0.51 -15.96 -4.02
CA VAL A 71 0.56 -16.54 -5.36
C VAL A 71 -0.53 -17.58 -5.53
N ARG A 72 -0.99 -17.74 -6.77
CA ARG A 72 -1.90 -18.81 -7.16
C ARG A 72 -1.12 -19.78 -8.04
N CYS A 73 -1.16 -21.05 -7.70
CA CYS A 73 -0.54 -22.09 -8.51
C CYS A 73 -1.43 -22.40 -9.71
N LEU A 74 -0.84 -22.42 -10.90
CA LEU A 74 -1.58 -22.70 -12.12
C LEU A 74 -1.82 -24.21 -12.31
N GLU A 75 -1.11 -25.05 -11.56
CA GLU A 75 -1.29 -26.51 -11.62
C GLU A 75 -2.26 -27.04 -10.57
N CYS A 76 -2.04 -26.71 -9.28
CA CYS A 76 -2.92 -27.23 -8.22
C CYS A 76 -4.04 -26.26 -7.85
N GLU A 77 -4.04 -25.04 -8.40
CA GLU A 77 -5.05 -24.00 -8.22
C GLU A 77 -5.20 -23.46 -6.80
N ARG A 78 -4.25 -23.74 -5.92
CA ARG A 78 -4.25 -23.21 -4.56
C ARG A 78 -3.54 -21.87 -4.47
N GLU A 79 -4.03 -21.02 -3.59
CA GLU A 79 -3.35 -19.78 -3.23
C GLU A 79 -2.49 -20.01 -2.01
N SER A 80 -1.33 -19.37 -1.98
CA SER A 80 -0.37 -19.52 -0.90
C SER A 80 0.40 -18.25 -0.68
N GLN A 81 0.71 -17.95 0.58
CA GLN A 81 1.59 -16.87 0.92
C GLN A 81 3.04 -17.35 0.78
N ILE A 82 3.88 -16.55 0.13
CA ILE A 82 5.30 -16.85 -0.06
C ILE A 82 6.13 -15.65 0.37
N GLU A 83 7.41 -15.88 0.65
CA GLU A 83 8.32 -14.82 1.08
C GLU A 83 9.26 -14.36 -0.03
N ARG A 84 9.42 -15.14 -1.09
CA ARG A 84 10.33 -14.83 -2.19
C ARG A 84 9.65 -14.89 -3.53
N ALA A 85 10.07 -14.02 -4.45
CA ALA A 85 9.53 -13.96 -5.80
C ALA A 85 9.86 -15.19 -6.63
N ASP A 86 10.95 -15.88 -6.30
CA ASP A 86 11.43 -17.07 -7.02
C ASP A 86 10.95 -18.38 -6.40
N ALA A 87 10.07 -18.30 -5.41
CA ALA A 87 9.57 -19.48 -4.73
C ALA A 87 8.66 -20.29 -5.64
N CYS A 88 8.52 -21.56 -5.29
CA CYS A 88 7.58 -22.47 -5.94
C CYS A 88 6.34 -22.62 -5.09
N CYS A 89 5.30 -23.25 -5.66
CA CYS A 89 4.09 -23.55 -4.90
C CYS A 89 4.42 -24.38 -3.67
N PRO A 90 4.06 -23.94 -2.45
CA PRO A 90 4.34 -24.70 -1.22
C PRO A 90 3.57 -26.03 -1.14
N HIS A 91 2.50 -26.19 -1.94
CA HIS A 91 1.66 -27.38 -1.90
C HIS A 91 2.12 -28.47 -2.87
N CYS A 92 2.48 -28.09 -4.10
CA CYS A 92 2.83 -29.08 -5.13
C CYS A 92 4.23 -28.92 -5.71
N GLY A 93 4.96 -27.86 -5.33
CA GLY A 93 6.32 -27.62 -5.79
C GLY A 93 6.44 -27.06 -7.20
N SER A 94 5.33 -26.78 -7.87
CA SER A 94 5.35 -26.25 -9.24
C SER A 94 5.95 -24.84 -9.26
N SER A 95 6.69 -24.53 -10.33
CA SER A 95 7.16 -23.16 -10.58
C SER A 95 6.14 -22.32 -11.36
N GLN A 96 5.02 -22.92 -11.75
CA GLN A 96 3.95 -22.24 -12.50
C GLN A 96 3.03 -21.51 -11.53
N ILE A 97 3.51 -20.40 -11.01
CA ILE A 97 2.77 -19.58 -10.05
C ILE A 97 2.55 -18.19 -10.61
N ARG A 98 1.46 -17.56 -10.16
CA ARG A 98 1.07 -16.21 -10.55
C ARG A 98 0.87 -15.38 -9.30
N MET A 99 1.44 -14.18 -9.25
CA MET A 99 1.26 -13.29 -8.12
C MET A 99 -0.16 -12.71 -8.12
N VAL A 100 -0.87 -12.90 -7.01
CA VAL A 100 -2.22 -12.38 -6.81
C VAL A 100 -2.15 -11.08 -5.98
N HIS A 101 -1.32 -11.07 -4.94
CA HIS A 101 -1.08 -9.91 -4.09
C HIS A 101 0.41 -9.76 -3.86
N GLY A 102 0.86 -8.52 -3.62
CA GLY A 102 2.26 -8.26 -3.28
C GLY A 102 2.86 -7.05 -3.97
N ARG A 103 2.16 -6.44 -4.93
CA ARG A 103 2.64 -5.26 -5.66
C ARG A 103 1.76 -4.04 -5.47
N GLU A 104 0.64 -4.17 -4.77
CA GLU A 104 -0.30 -3.09 -4.60
C GLU A 104 0.22 -2.01 -3.65
N CYS A 105 -0.31 -0.81 -3.81
CA CYS A 105 -0.10 0.30 -2.88
C CYS A 105 -1.37 1.13 -2.92
N PHE A 106 -2.08 1.20 -1.80
CA PHE A 106 -3.36 1.90 -1.76
C PHE A 106 -3.69 2.40 -0.37
N VAL A 107 -4.55 3.42 -0.33
CA VAL A 107 -5.09 3.93 0.94
C VAL A 107 -6.16 2.96 1.43
N ASP A 108 -5.96 2.43 2.63
CA ASP A 108 -6.92 1.52 3.25
C ASP A 108 -8.04 2.29 3.94
N ARG A 109 -7.67 3.25 4.77
CA ARG A 109 -8.61 4.11 5.48
C ARG A 109 -7.90 5.34 6.02
N ILE A 110 -8.67 6.30 6.51
CA ILE A 110 -8.13 7.48 7.18
C ILE A 110 -8.83 7.65 8.52
N GLU A 111 -8.16 8.37 9.43
CA GLU A 111 -8.77 8.92 10.61
C GLU A 111 -8.77 10.43 10.45
N ALA A 112 -9.94 11.03 10.60
CA ALA A 112 -10.13 12.46 10.36
C ALA A 112 -11.17 13.04 11.33
N GLU A 113 -11.11 14.35 11.54
CA GLU A 113 -12.06 15.05 12.39
C GLU A 113 -12.56 16.38 11.80
#